data_1bf58dabb1b7c0b3efc219d308c70326
#
_entry.id   1bf58dabb1b7c0b3efc219d308c70326
#
_cell.length_a   1.000
_cell.length_b   1.000
_cell.length_c   1.000
_cell.angle_alpha   90.00
_cell.angle_beta   90.00
_cell.angle_gamma   90.00
#
_symmetry.space_group_name_H-M   'P 1'
#
loop_
_entity.id
_entity.type
_entity.pdbx_description
1 polymer ?
#
loop_
_entity_poly.entity_id
_entity_poly.type
_entity_poly.pdbx_seq_one_letter_code
_entity_poly.pdbx_strand_id
1 'polypeptide(L)'
;MKNYRLHLNALKSKDFNKRKDSLEKLFELLEIDSSNIPAWFMTSLLSDPASTRFHGNYPGGLLEHSANVALILMDFEDRGLTSFNKKRSPVVVGLLHDLCKVGTYISEQDFFSKNTEELWKGHATKTLCLLSTDMFGCFKLTEQEALCIRYHMGAYETDEWNAFGQAIHKYPEVLFTHTADMYATHVIGV
;
A
#
# COMPACT_ATOMS: atom_id res chain seq x y z
N MET A 1 9.01 -8.83 14.21
CA MET A 1 7.61 -8.57 13.78
C MET A 1 6.79 -7.74 14.79
N LYS A 2 7.00 -7.83 16.13
CA LYS A 2 6.22 -7.03 17.11
C LYS A 2 6.26 -5.51 16.84
N ASN A 3 7.39 -4.95 16.42
CA ASN A 3 7.52 -3.51 16.19
C ASN A 3 6.70 -3.04 14.96
N TYR A 4 6.64 -3.83 13.87
CA TYR A 4 5.80 -3.48 12.72
C TYR A 4 4.32 -3.40 13.10
N ARG A 5 3.80 -4.42 13.80
CA ARG A 5 2.39 -4.44 14.22
C ARG A 5 2.00 -3.24 15.09
N LEU A 6 2.90 -2.81 15.99
CA LEU A 6 2.66 -1.64 16.84
C LEU A 6 2.42 -0.40 15.98
N HIS A 7 3.34 -0.12 15.04
CA HIS A 7 3.25 1.07 14.20
C HIS A 7 2.15 0.98 13.15
N LEU A 8 1.92 -0.20 12.53
CA LEU A 8 0.79 -0.40 11.62
C LEU A 8 -0.56 -0.13 12.30
N ASN A 9 -0.76 -0.61 13.54
CA ASN A 9 -1.97 -0.29 14.28
C ASN A 9 -2.10 1.20 14.63
N ALA A 10 -0.98 1.90 14.83
CA ALA A 10 -1.00 3.34 15.10
C ALA A 10 -1.32 4.18 13.85
N LEU A 11 -1.05 3.67 12.62
CA LEU A 11 -1.49 4.32 11.37
C LEU A 11 -3.01 4.41 11.24
N LYS A 12 -3.75 3.55 11.94
CA LYS A 12 -5.23 3.55 11.97
C LYS A 12 -5.81 4.62 12.88
N SER A 13 -4.97 5.44 13.53
CA SER A 13 -5.41 6.50 14.43
C SER A 13 -6.02 7.67 13.65
N LYS A 14 -7.03 8.31 14.21
CA LYS A 14 -7.57 9.59 13.71
C LYS A 14 -6.61 10.76 13.93
N ASP A 15 -5.66 10.63 14.86
CA ASP A 15 -4.65 11.65 15.16
C ASP A 15 -3.57 11.67 14.08
N PHE A 16 -3.46 12.81 13.38
CA PHE A 16 -2.48 13.02 12.31
C PHE A 16 -1.03 12.85 12.79
N ASN A 17 -0.68 13.43 13.96
CA ASN A 17 0.69 13.36 14.48
C ASN A 17 1.07 11.92 14.84
N LYS A 18 0.15 11.17 15.43
CA LYS A 18 0.35 9.76 15.76
C LYS A 18 0.56 8.91 14.49
N ARG A 19 -0.19 9.18 13.41
CA ARG A 19 0.06 8.53 12.12
C ARG A 19 1.43 8.87 11.57
N LYS A 20 1.79 10.17 11.60
CA LYS A 20 3.07 10.68 11.11
C LYS A 20 4.24 10.00 11.83
N ASP A 21 4.29 10.06 13.16
CA ASP A 21 5.37 9.47 13.95
C ASP A 21 5.51 7.96 13.67
N SER A 22 4.37 7.27 13.50
CA SER A 22 4.36 5.83 13.23
C SER A 22 4.81 5.49 11.80
N LEU A 23 4.47 6.32 10.82
CA LEU A 23 4.92 6.15 9.44
C LEU A 23 6.43 6.38 9.33
N GLU A 24 6.95 7.42 9.97
CA GLU A 24 8.39 7.68 10.03
C GLU A 24 9.16 6.51 10.66
N LYS A 25 8.63 5.93 11.75
CA LYS A 25 9.20 4.73 12.36
C LYS A 25 9.13 3.49 11.47
N LEU A 26 8.05 3.32 10.70
CA LEU A 26 7.96 2.24 9.71
C LEU A 26 8.98 2.42 8.59
N PHE A 27 9.17 3.64 8.08
CA PHE A 27 10.17 3.91 7.06
C PHE A 27 11.58 3.62 7.56
N GLU A 28 11.92 4.04 8.80
CA GLU A 28 13.18 3.69 9.44
C GLU A 28 13.38 2.17 9.54
N LEU A 29 12.37 1.43 10.01
CA LEU A 29 12.42 -0.03 10.15
C LEU A 29 12.50 -0.77 8.80
N LEU A 30 11.97 -0.17 7.74
CA LEU A 30 11.99 -0.69 6.37
C LEU A 30 13.23 -0.26 5.58
N GLU A 31 14.08 0.57 6.18
CA GLU A 31 15.26 1.18 5.54
C GLU A 31 14.86 2.04 4.31
N ILE A 32 13.72 2.72 4.40
CA ILE A 32 13.26 3.69 3.41
C ILE A 32 13.78 5.07 3.81
N ASP A 33 14.65 5.64 2.98
CA ASP A 33 15.10 7.01 3.15
C ASP A 33 13.99 7.98 2.71
N SER A 34 13.36 8.62 3.69
CA SER A 34 12.28 9.58 3.45
C SER A 34 12.77 11.02 3.23
N SER A 35 14.08 11.27 3.25
CA SER A 35 14.64 12.64 3.13
C SER A 35 14.34 13.30 1.78
N ASN A 36 14.18 12.50 0.73
CA ASN A 36 13.86 12.96 -0.62
C ASN A 36 12.34 12.98 -0.92
N ILE A 37 11.51 12.49 0.00
CA ILE A 37 10.06 12.49 -0.19
C ILE A 37 9.54 13.92 0.00
N PRO A 38 8.90 14.53 -1.00
CA PRO A 38 8.39 15.89 -0.88
C PRO A 38 7.35 16.02 0.25
N ALA A 39 7.36 17.16 0.93
CA ALA A 39 6.43 17.39 2.06
C ALA A 39 4.96 17.25 1.66
N TRP A 40 4.59 17.68 0.44
CA TRP A 40 3.22 17.50 -0.07
C TRP A 40 2.84 16.02 -0.19
N PHE A 41 3.77 15.17 -0.68
CA PHE A 41 3.52 13.75 -0.82
C PHE A 41 3.31 13.08 0.54
N MET A 42 4.16 13.41 1.53
CA MET A 42 4.00 12.92 2.90
C MET A 42 2.67 13.38 3.52
N THR A 43 2.27 14.63 3.31
CA THR A 43 0.99 15.15 3.80
C THR A 43 -0.18 14.41 3.15
N SER A 44 -0.16 14.23 1.83
CA SER A 44 -1.18 13.47 1.12
C SER A 44 -1.22 12.01 1.56
N LEU A 45 -0.08 11.33 1.68
CA LEU A 45 -0.02 9.95 2.18
C LEU A 45 -0.67 9.81 3.57
N LEU A 46 -0.48 10.80 4.45
CA LEU A 46 -1.05 10.83 5.80
C LEU A 46 -2.53 11.18 5.85
N SER A 47 -3.08 11.86 4.84
CA SER A 47 -4.43 12.44 4.88
C SER A 47 -5.35 12.00 3.76
N ASP A 48 -4.85 11.41 2.67
CA ASP A 48 -5.71 11.03 1.54
C ASP A 48 -6.65 9.86 1.92
N PRO A 49 -7.84 9.81 1.28
CA PRO A 49 -8.75 8.69 1.41
C PRO A 49 -8.28 7.47 0.61
N ALA A 50 -8.74 6.27 0.94
CA ALA A 50 -8.52 5.07 0.12
C ALA A 50 -9.37 5.08 -1.17
N SER A 51 -10.52 5.72 -1.14
CA SER A 51 -11.43 5.87 -2.29
C SER A 51 -12.28 7.13 -2.17
N THR A 52 -12.99 7.50 -3.24
CA THR A 52 -13.91 8.66 -3.23
C THR A 52 -15.32 8.30 -2.77
N ARG A 53 -15.73 7.02 -2.80
CA ARG A 53 -17.14 6.64 -2.58
C ARG A 53 -17.34 5.35 -1.79
N PHE A 54 -16.29 4.54 -1.65
CA PHE A 54 -16.39 3.20 -1.09
C PHE A 54 -15.66 3.13 0.25
N HIS A 55 -14.74 2.20 0.39
CA HIS A 55 -13.94 1.98 1.59
C HIS A 55 -13.00 3.16 1.88
N GLY A 56 -12.75 3.42 3.16
CA GLY A 56 -11.77 4.42 3.59
C GLY A 56 -11.99 5.83 3.03
N ASN A 57 -13.24 6.25 2.76
CA ASN A 57 -13.59 7.58 2.24
C ASN A 57 -13.57 8.64 3.36
N TYR A 58 -12.41 8.85 3.96
CA TYR A 58 -12.17 9.83 5.01
C TYR A 58 -10.68 10.16 5.11
N PRO A 59 -10.30 11.29 5.75
CA PRO A 59 -8.91 11.68 5.89
C PRO A 59 -8.07 10.61 6.60
N GLY A 60 -7.02 10.13 5.93
CA GLY A 60 -6.12 9.06 6.41
C GLY A 60 -6.61 7.64 6.10
N GLY A 61 -7.72 7.50 5.37
CA GLY A 61 -8.26 6.20 4.98
C GLY A 61 -7.28 5.37 4.15
N LEU A 62 -6.45 6.00 3.31
CA LEU A 62 -5.43 5.32 2.52
C LEU A 62 -4.40 4.59 3.42
N LEU A 63 -3.89 5.27 4.45
CA LEU A 63 -2.95 4.63 5.38
C LEU A 63 -3.62 3.57 6.26
N GLU A 64 -4.86 3.78 6.68
CA GLU A 64 -5.60 2.77 7.42
C GLU A 64 -5.83 1.51 6.59
N HIS A 65 -6.23 1.65 5.33
CA HIS A 65 -6.35 0.56 4.37
C HIS A 65 -5.02 -0.19 4.21
N SER A 66 -3.96 0.53 3.87
CA SER A 66 -2.62 -0.03 3.66
C SER A 66 -2.09 -0.76 4.91
N ALA A 67 -2.35 -0.21 6.10
CA ALA A 67 -1.99 -0.85 7.36
C ALA A 67 -2.77 -2.16 7.59
N ASN A 68 -4.06 -2.20 7.26
CA ASN A 68 -4.86 -3.42 7.38
C ASN A 68 -4.40 -4.49 6.39
N VAL A 69 -4.10 -4.14 5.14
CA VAL A 69 -3.52 -5.09 4.15
C VAL A 69 -2.20 -5.67 4.68
N ALA A 70 -1.30 -4.82 5.19
CA ALA A 70 -0.04 -5.29 5.77
C ALA A 70 -0.24 -6.23 6.97
N LEU A 71 -1.18 -5.91 7.88
CA LEU A 71 -1.50 -6.75 9.04
C LEU A 71 -2.07 -8.11 8.62
N ILE A 72 -2.94 -8.15 7.60
CA ILE A 72 -3.51 -9.39 7.06
C ILE A 72 -2.41 -10.26 6.44
N LEU A 73 -1.51 -9.66 5.65
CA LEU A 73 -0.37 -10.39 5.07
C LEU A 73 0.56 -10.95 6.15
N MET A 74 0.80 -10.19 7.23
CA MET A 74 1.55 -10.69 8.39
C MET A 74 0.83 -11.83 9.11
N ASP A 75 -0.50 -11.79 9.18
CA ASP A 75 -1.29 -12.90 9.76
C ASP A 75 -1.24 -14.15 8.90
N PHE A 76 -1.25 -14.02 7.57
CA PHE A 76 -1.04 -15.15 6.66
C PHE A 76 0.36 -15.77 6.86
N GLU A 77 1.40 -14.94 6.99
CA GLU A 77 2.76 -15.38 7.25
C GLU A 77 2.89 -16.10 8.61
N ASP A 78 2.33 -15.52 9.68
CA ASP A 78 2.36 -16.11 11.04
C ASP A 78 1.62 -17.46 11.10
N ARG A 79 0.63 -17.68 10.22
CA ARG A 79 -0.11 -18.95 10.08
C ARG A 79 0.55 -19.95 9.13
N GLY A 80 1.68 -19.59 8.50
CA GLY A 80 2.37 -20.43 7.53
C GLY A 80 1.63 -20.58 6.20
N LEU A 81 0.71 -19.66 5.87
CA LEU A 81 -0.03 -19.67 4.58
C LEU A 81 0.77 -19.00 3.46
N THR A 82 1.73 -18.14 3.81
CA THR A 82 2.65 -17.46 2.90
C THR A 82 4.09 -17.69 3.34
N SER A 83 5.03 -17.48 2.42
CA SER A 83 6.47 -17.60 2.68
C SER A 83 7.21 -16.49 1.95
N PHE A 84 7.15 -15.29 2.51
CA PHE A 84 7.85 -14.15 1.93
C PHE A 84 9.36 -14.27 2.03
N ASN A 85 10.07 -13.88 0.97
CA ASN A 85 11.53 -13.96 0.87
C ASN A 85 12.25 -13.10 1.92
N LYS A 86 11.61 -12.05 2.43
CA LYS A 86 12.14 -11.21 3.52
C LYS A 86 11.06 -10.96 4.57
N LYS A 87 11.48 -10.90 5.84
CA LYS A 87 10.58 -10.62 6.98
C LYS A 87 9.85 -9.28 6.89
N ARG A 88 10.39 -8.33 6.11
CA ARG A 88 9.76 -7.02 5.87
C ARG A 88 8.68 -7.06 4.80
N SER A 89 8.71 -8.06 3.90
CA SER A 89 7.91 -8.06 2.66
C SER A 89 6.39 -7.92 2.89
N PRO A 90 5.76 -8.58 3.87
CA PRO A 90 4.34 -8.35 4.16
C PRO A 90 4.02 -6.88 4.42
N VAL A 91 4.93 -6.19 5.15
CA VAL A 91 4.76 -4.76 5.50
C VAL A 91 5.03 -3.88 4.28
N VAL A 92 6.09 -4.14 3.52
CA VAL A 92 6.43 -3.41 2.29
C VAL A 92 5.27 -3.50 1.30
N VAL A 93 4.81 -4.71 1.01
CA VAL A 93 3.73 -4.93 0.04
C VAL A 93 2.44 -4.25 0.52
N GLY A 94 2.00 -4.53 1.75
CA GLY A 94 0.75 -3.97 2.24
C GLY A 94 0.77 -2.45 2.40
N LEU A 95 1.89 -1.88 2.88
CA LEU A 95 1.99 -0.43 3.09
C LEU A 95 2.11 0.36 1.77
N LEU A 96 2.76 -0.21 0.75
CA LEU A 96 3.15 0.53 -0.45
C LEU A 96 2.34 0.16 -1.72
N HIS A 97 1.44 -0.85 -1.68
CA HIS A 97 0.76 -1.32 -2.90
C HIS A 97 -0.07 -0.22 -3.60
N ASP A 98 -0.64 0.68 -2.84
CA ASP A 98 -1.58 1.71 -3.26
C ASP A 98 -0.99 3.14 -3.27
N LEU A 99 0.34 3.31 -3.29
CA LEU A 99 0.99 4.63 -3.36
C LEU A 99 0.54 5.46 -4.57
N CYS A 100 0.06 4.84 -5.61
CA CYS A 100 -0.54 5.51 -6.78
C CYS A 100 -1.71 6.45 -6.41
N LYS A 101 -2.37 6.20 -5.28
CA LYS A 101 -3.52 7.01 -4.81
C LYS A 101 -3.10 8.33 -4.17
N VAL A 102 -1.84 8.45 -3.73
CA VAL A 102 -1.32 9.68 -3.11
C VAL A 102 -1.42 10.85 -4.08
N GLY A 103 -2.08 11.94 -3.65
CA GLY A 103 -2.30 13.13 -4.46
C GLY A 103 -3.28 12.94 -5.63
N THR A 104 -3.98 11.81 -5.68
CA THR A 104 -4.96 11.52 -6.74
C THR A 104 -6.34 12.13 -6.44
N TYR A 105 -6.61 12.42 -5.17
CA TYR A 105 -7.89 12.94 -4.73
C TYR A 105 -7.81 14.41 -4.31
N ILE A 106 -8.82 15.18 -4.70
CA ILE A 106 -9.00 16.57 -4.30
C ILE A 106 -10.03 16.58 -3.17
N SER A 107 -9.67 17.17 -2.02
CA SER A 107 -10.60 17.38 -0.92
C SER A 107 -11.51 18.56 -1.23
N GLU A 108 -12.81 18.34 -1.26
CA GLU A 108 -13.86 19.34 -1.33
C GLU A 108 -14.58 19.38 0.02
N GLN A 109 -15.45 20.39 0.25
CA GLN A 109 -16.01 20.65 1.59
C GLN A 109 -16.59 19.41 2.28
N ASP A 110 -17.32 18.57 1.54
CA ASP A 110 -18.01 17.39 2.10
C ASP A 110 -17.69 16.07 1.38
N PHE A 111 -16.81 16.08 0.38
CA PHE A 111 -16.46 14.89 -0.40
C PHE A 111 -15.07 14.96 -1.03
N PHE A 112 -14.59 13.82 -1.52
CA PHE A 112 -13.37 13.75 -2.32
C PHE A 112 -13.73 13.55 -3.78
N SER A 113 -13.11 14.34 -4.67
CA SER A 113 -13.19 14.16 -6.12
C SER A 113 -11.88 13.61 -6.67
N LYS A 114 -11.93 12.97 -7.83
CA LYS A 114 -10.72 12.47 -8.49
C LYS A 114 -10.08 13.59 -9.31
N ASN A 115 -8.76 13.77 -9.16
CA ASN A 115 -8.00 14.62 -10.06
C ASN A 115 -8.07 14.04 -11.48
N THR A 116 -8.49 14.85 -12.45
CA THR A 116 -8.64 14.42 -13.86
C THR A 116 -7.33 14.44 -14.65
N GLU A 117 -6.29 15.08 -14.12
CA GLU A 117 -4.95 15.14 -14.73
C GLU A 117 -4.11 13.91 -14.36
N GLU A 118 -4.58 12.72 -14.75
CA GLU A 118 -3.84 11.49 -14.50
C GLU A 118 -2.96 11.14 -15.70
N LEU A 119 -1.65 11.32 -15.56
CA LEU A 119 -0.65 11.00 -16.59
C LEU A 119 -0.33 9.49 -16.67
N TRP A 120 -0.61 8.75 -15.61
CA TRP A 120 -0.27 7.34 -15.49
C TRP A 120 -1.51 6.47 -15.58
N LYS A 121 -1.48 5.49 -16.48
CA LYS A 121 -2.51 4.46 -16.54
C LYS A 121 -2.12 3.23 -15.73
N GLY A 122 -3.07 2.68 -14.98
CA GLY A 122 -2.89 1.48 -14.17
C GLY A 122 -2.32 1.76 -12.76
N HIS A 123 -3.07 1.38 -11.74
CA HIS A 123 -2.71 1.61 -10.34
C HIS A 123 -1.34 1.03 -9.99
N ALA A 124 -1.15 -0.25 -10.24
CA ALA A 124 0.08 -0.95 -9.90
C ALA A 124 1.30 -0.42 -10.66
N THR A 125 1.12 -0.09 -11.96
CA THR A 125 2.20 0.49 -12.78
C THR A 125 2.66 1.83 -12.22
N LYS A 126 1.71 2.72 -11.89
CA LYS A 126 2.02 4.02 -11.25
C LYS A 126 2.75 3.83 -9.92
N THR A 127 2.30 2.89 -9.08
CA THR A 127 2.98 2.58 -7.81
C THR A 127 4.42 2.15 -8.02
N LEU A 128 4.68 1.19 -8.93
CA LEU A 128 6.02 0.71 -9.21
C LEU A 128 6.93 1.80 -9.80
N CYS A 129 6.39 2.65 -10.68
CA CYS A 129 7.12 3.81 -11.21
C CYS A 129 7.49 4.79 -10.08
N LEU A 130 6.58 5.13 -9.17
CA LEU A 130 6.87 5.98 -8.02
C LEU A 130 7.98 5.40 -7.14
N LEU A 131 7.91 4.11 -6.83
CA LEU A 131 8.93 3.42 -6.01
C LEU A 131 10.30 3.31 -6.69
N SER A 132 10.38 3.50 -8.01
CA SER A 132 11.64 3.51 -8.76
C SER A 132 12.23 4.92 -8.93
N THR A 133 11.57 5.96 -8.46
CA THR A 133 12.09 7.34 -8.50
C THR A 133 13.06 7.61 -7.35
N ASP A 134 13.84 8.68 -7.48
CA ASP A 134 14.75 9.16 -6.43
C ASP A 134 14.03 9.58 -5.14
N MET A 135 12.70 9.75 -5.18
CA MET A 135 11.86 10.05 -4.03
C MET A 135 12.03 9.02 -2.89
N PHE A 136 12.19 7.73 -3.24
CA PHE A 136 12.39 6.66 -2.27
C PHE A 136 13.87 6.26 -2.13
N GLY A 137 14.77 7.08 -2.65
CA GLY A 137 16.21 6.90 -2.54
C GLY A 137 16.70 5.57 -3.13
N CYS A 138 17.49 4.85 -2.35
CA CYS A 138 18.03 3.53 -2.75
C CYS A 138 17.13 2.36 -2.39
N PHE A 139 15.87 2.60 -2.00
CA PHE A 139 14.96 1.52 -1.64
C PHE A 139 14.69 0.60 -2.85
N LYS A 140 14.94 -0.69 -2.67
CA LYS A 140 14.76 -1.68 -3.73
C LYS A 140 13.79 -2.76 -3.30
N LEU A 141 12.77 -2.94 -4.12
CA LEU A 141 11.87 -4.10 -4.03
C LEU A 141 12.61 -5.38 -4.44
N THR A 142 12.25 -6.49 -3.80
CA THR A 142 12.52 -7.81 -4.36
C THR A 142 11.58 -8.09 -5.52
N GLU A 143 11.91 -9.06 -6.39
CA GLU A 143 11.01 -9.49 -7.47
C GLU A 143 9.64 -9.92 -6.92
N GLN A 144 9.62 -10.66 -5.81
CA GLN A 144 8.38 -11.08 -5.15
C GLN A 144 7.54 -9.88 -4.69
N GLU A 145 8.14 -8.89 -4.00
CA GLU A 145 7.46 -7.66 -3.58
C GLU A 145 6.89 -6.89 -4.78
N ALA A 146 7.68 -6.75 -5.85
CA ALA A 146 7.26 -6.06 -7.06
C ALA A 146 6.09 -6.77 -7.76
N LEU A 147 6.10 -8.10 -7.86
CA LEU A 147 5.00 -8.87 -8.46
C LEU A 147 3.75 -8.85 -7.58
N CYS A 148 3.89 -8.91 -6.25
CA CYS A 148 2.76 -8.71 -5.33
C CYS A 148 2.10 -7.35 -5.55
N ILE A 149 2.88 -6.27 -5.63
CA ILE A 149 2.37 -4.92 -5.91
C ILE A 149 1.80 -4.84 -7.33
N ARG A 150 2.49 -5.40 -8.36
CA ARG A 150 2.03 -5.35 -9.74
C ARG A 150 0.65 -5.96 -9.96
N TYR A 151 0.36 -7.03 -9.26
CA TYR A 151 -0.86 -7.82 -9.47
C TYR A 151 -1.86 -7.78 -8.31
N HIS A 152 -1.72 -6.83 -7.36
CA HIS A 152 -2.65 -6.74 -6.22
C HIS A 152 -4.12 -6.53 -6.63
N MET A 153 -4.36 -5.80 -7.72
CA MET A 153 -5.70 -5.60 -8.27
C MET A 153 -6.30 -6.85 -8.92
N GLY A 154 -5.49 -7.88 -9.19
CA GLY A 154 -5.95 -9.11 -9.83
C GLY A 154 -6.66 -8.86 -11.15
N ALA A 155 -7.87 -9.43 -11.28
CA ALA A 155 -8.71 -9.33 -12.48
C ALA A 155 -9.22 -7.93 -12.81
N TYR A 156 -9.15 -6.99 -11.87
CA TYR A 156 -9.73 -5.65 -12.07
C TYR A 156 -8.84 -4.71 -12.89
N GLU A 157 -7.56 -5.05 -13.07
CA GLU A 157 -6.63 -4.17 -13.77
C GLU A 157 -5.86 -4.84 -14.91
N THR A 158 -5.88 -6.16 -15.03
CA THR A 158 -4.97 -6.82 -15.99
C THR A 158 -5.69 -7.54 -17.10
N ASP A 159 -5.29 -7.24 -18.35
CA ASP A 159 -5.53 -8.09 -19.52
C ASP A 159 -4.49 -9.21 -19.64
N GLU A 160 -3.49 -9.22 -18.73
CA GLU A 160 -2.32 -10.13 -18.74
C GLU A 160 -2.54 -11.38 -17.88
N TRP A 161 -3.66 -12.08 -18.07
CA TRP A 161 -4.03 -13.26 -17.28
C TRP A 161 -2.95 -14.35 -17.23
N ASN A 162 -2.22 -14.55 -18.33
CA ASN A 162 -1.16 -15.54 -18.36
C ASN A 162 0.01 -15.12 -17.47
N ALA A 163 0.42 -13.85 -17.51
CA ALA A 163 1.50 -13.32 -16.67
C ALA A 163 1.09 -13.31 -15.19
N PHE A 164 -0.14 -12.94 -14.87
CA PHE A 164 -0.71 -13.03 -13.53
C PHE A 164 -0.69 -14.47 -13.00
N GLY A 165 -1.16 -15.43 -13.81
CA GLY A 165 -1.12 -16.86 -13.45
C GLY A 165 0.30 -17.39 -13.22
N GLN A 166 1.26 -16.98 -14.05
CA GLN A 166 2.68 -17.33 -13.87
C GLN A 166 3.27 -16.70 -12.60
N ALA A 167 2.90 -15.45 -12.30
CA ALA A 167 3.33 -14.77 -11.08
C ALA A 167 2.83 -15.49 -9.82
N ILE A 168 1.55 -15.90 -9.80
CA ILE A 168 0.97 -16.70 -8.70
C ILE A 168 1.69 -18.05 -8.59
N HIS A 169 1.97 -18.71 -9.71
CA HIS A 169 2.65 -20.01 -9.69
C HIS A 169 4.08 -19.90 -9.12
N LYS A 170 4.78 -18.79 -9.44
CA LYS A 170 6.13 -18.53 -8.94
C LYS A 170 6.12 -18.06 -7.48
N TYR A 171 5.19 -17.20 -7.13
CA TYR A 171 5.03 -16.58 -5.82
C TYR A 171 3.55 -16.58 -5.42
N PRO A 172 3.08 -17.59 -4.68
CA PRO A 172 1.68 -17.64 -4.21
C PRO A 172 1.24 -16.38 -3.42
N GLU A 173 2.18 -15.65 -2.84
CA GLU A 173 1.96 -14.39 -2.13
C GLU A 173 1.29 -13.32 -3.00
N VAL A 174 1.40 -13.42 -4.32
CA VAL A 174 0.68 -12.54 -5.27
C VAL A 174 -0.83 -12.71 -5.10
N LEU A 175 -1.33 -13.95 -5.01
CA LEU A 175 -2.75 -14.22 -4.77
C LEU A 175 -3.16 -13.79 -3.36
N PHE A 176 -2.32 -14.04 -2.36
CA PHE A 176 -2.59 -13.63 -0.98
C PHE A 176 -2.60 -12.11 -0.83
N THR A 177 -1.79 -11.37 -1.60
CA THR A 177 -1.82 -9.90 -1.62
C THR A 177 -3.16 -9.40 -2.16
N HIS A 178 -3.61 -9.91 -3.31
CA HIS A 178 -4.94 -9.60 -3.84
C HIS A 178 -6.04 -9.93 -2.84
N THR A 179 -5.97 -11.10 -2.19
CA THR A 179 -6.95 -11.52 -1.19
C THR A 179 -6.95 -10.59 0.03
N ALA A 180 -5.78 -10.15 0.49
CA ALA A 180 -5.66 -9.25 1.64
C ALA A 180 -6.25 -7.87 1.33
N ASP A 181 -6.00 -7.33 0.13
CA ASP A 181 -6.58 -6.08 -0.35
C ASP A 181 -8.12 -6.17 -0.44
N MET A 182 -8.64 -7.21 -1.08
CA MET A 182 -10.09 -7.47 -1.18
C MET A 182 -10.74 -7.64 0.20
N TYR A 183 -10.06 -8.31 1.14
CA TYR A 183 -10.56 -8.48 2.50
C TYR A 183 -10.59 -7.14 3.27
N ALA A 184 -9.54 -6.34 3.17
CA ALA A 184 -9.50 -5.00 3.77
C ALA A 184 -10.63 -4.11 3.21
N THR A 185 -10.82 -4.12 1.90
CA THR A 185 -11.83 -3.34 1.20
C THR A 185 -13.27 -3.76 1.51
N HIS A 186 -13.58 -5.06 1.40
CA HIS A 186 -14.98 -5.53 1.38
C HIS A 186 -15.46 -6.15 2.69
N VAL A 187 -14.55 -6.59 3.54
CA VAL A 187 -14.89 -7.22 4.83
C VAL A 187 -14.64 -6.28 5.99
N ILE A 188 -13.47 -5.63 6.02
CA ILE A 188 -13.18 -4.63 7.07
C ILE A 188 -13.85 -3.29 6.73
N GLY A 189 -13.92 -2.92 5.45
CA GLY A 189 -14.58 -1.69 4.99
C GLY A 189 -13.67 -0.45 5.05
N VAL A 190 -12.37 -0.64 4.95
CA VAL A 190 -11.35 0.43 5.00
C VAL A 190 -10.44 0.40 3.80
#